data_441df447984e4d8b934c5cf04a931f57
#
_entry.id   441df447984e4d8b934c5cf04a931f57
#
_cell.length_a   1.000
_cell.length_b   1.000
_cell.length_c   1.000
_cell.angle_alpha   90.00
_cell.angle_beta   90.00
_cell.angle_gamma   90.00
#
_symmetry.space_group_name_H-M   'P 1'
#
loop_
_entity.id
_entity.type
_entity.pdbx_description
1 polymer ?
#
loop_
_entity_poly.entity_id
_entity_poly.type
_entity_poly.pdbx_seq_one_letter_code
_entity_poly.pdbx_strand_id
1 'polypeptide(L)'
;MSLKYTEDHEWIRVEGDTAVVGITHHAQDALGDVVFVDLPEVGKSFAQKDVAGVVESVKAAADVYMPVTGEITEVNEELRNDPSLANSDPLGKGWFFKVKLAQPAEVDALLDETAYNQFSAG
;
A
#
# COMPACT_ATOMS: atom_id res chain seq x y z
N MET A 1 -8.54 -14.94 -3.63
CA MET A 1 -7.98 -13.61 -3.34
C MET A 1 -7.19 -13.10 -4.52
N SER A 2 -7.45 -11.87 -4.90
CA SER A 2 -6.75 -11.23 -6.01
C SER A 2 -5.74 -10.25 -5.46
N LEU A 3 -4.53 -10.29 -6.01
CA LEU A 3 -3.50 -9.32 -5.70
C LEU A 3 -3.36 -8.40 -6.92
N LYS A 4 -3.47 -7.10 -6.69
CA LYS A 4 -3.36 -6.09 -7.73
C LYS A 4 -2.29 -5.06 -7.33
N TYR A 5 -1.85 -4.27 -8.30
CA TYR A 5 -0.74 -3.34 -8.09
C TYR A 5 -1.02 -2.01 -8.77
N THR A 6 -0.39 -0.94 -8.24
CA THR A 6 -0.45 0.38 -8.87
C THR A 6 0.88 0.71 -9.51
N GLU A 7 0.88 1.74 -10.35
CA GLU A 7 2.11 2.25 -10.95
C GLU A 7 2.99 2.99 -9.93
N ASP A 8 2.45 3.26 -8.75
CA ASP A 8 3.20 3.87 -7.64
C ASP A 8 3.83 2.82 -6.73
N HIS A 9 3.81 1.55 -7.16
CA HIS A 9 4.42 0.42 -6.45
C HIS A 9 3.74 0.13 -5.11
N GLU A 10 2.42 0.19 -5.11
CA GLU A 10 1.58 -0.24 -3.99
C GLU A 10 0.85 -1.51 -4.41
N TRP A 11 0.64 -2.41 -3.46
CA TRP A 11 -0.16 -3.61 -3.72
C TRP A 11 -1.47 -3.52 -2.96
N ILE A 12 -2.47 -4.22 -3.48
CA ILE A 12 -3.79 -4.30 -2.86
C ILE A 12 -4.27 -5.76 -2.94
N ARG A 13 -4.71 -6.29 -1.81
CA ARG A 13 -5.27 -7.64 -1.74
C ARG A 13 -6.72 -7.54 -1.30
N VAL A 14 -7.63 -7.92 -2.19
CA VAL A 14 -9.07 -7.79 -1.95
C VAL A 14 -9.57 -8.96 -1.12
N GLU A 15 -10.32 -8.65 -0.07
CA GLU A 15 -10.95 -9.62 0.84
C GLU A 15 -12.40 -9.21 1.04
N GLY A 16 -13.30 -9.71 0.19
CA GLY A 16 -14.70 -9.32 0.24
C GLY A 16 -14.89 -7.87 -0.22
N ASP A 17 -15.47 -7.06 0.65
CA ASP A 17 -15.68 -5.62 0.37
C ASP A 17 -14.57 -4.75 0.94
N THR A 18 -13.52 -5.36 1.48
CA THR A 18 -12.36 -4.64 2.00
C THR A 18 -11.11 -5.06 1.26
N ALA A 19 -10.04 -4.29 1.45
CA ALA A 19 -8.76 -4.61 0.84
C ALA A 19 -7.64 -4.22 1.79
N VAL A 20 -6.56 -5.00 1.74
CA VAL A 20 -5.32 -4.72 2.47
C VAL A 20 -4.36 -4.04 1.51
N VAL A 21 -3.71 -2.98 1.95
CA VAL A 21 -2.80 -2.19 1.11
C VAL A 21 -1.41 -2.13 1.74
N GLY A 22 -0.40 -2.23 0.91
CA GLY A 22 0.98 -2.07 1.32
C GLY A 22 1.85 -1.66 0.15
N ILE A 23 3.16 -1.66 0.34
CA ILE A 23 4.12 -1.34 -0.72
C ILE A 23 4.78 -2.62 -1.23
N THR A 24 5.25 -2.60 -2.48
CA THR A 24 5.84 -3.78 -3.10
C THR A 24 7.31 -3.95 -2.71
N HIS A 25 7.88 -5.11 -3.04
CA HIS A 25 9.32 -5.32 -2.90
C HIS A 25 10.13 -4.30 -3.68
N HIS A 26 9.66 -3.93 -4.87
CA HIS A 26 10.32 -2.91 -5.68
C HIS A 26 10.37 -1.58 -4.94
N ALA A 27 9.27 -1.20 -4.30
CA ALA A 27 9.21 0.08 -3.58
C ALA A 27 10.14 0.07 -2.37
N GLN A 28 10.12 -0.98 -1.55
CA GLN A 28 10.96 -1.02 -0.36
C GLN A 28 12.44 -1.12 -0.72
N ASP A 29 12.77 -1.80 -1.81
CA ASP A 29 14.15 -1.91 -2.27
C ASP A 29 14.68 -0.54 -2.73
N ALA A 30 13.85 0.21 -3.45
CA ALA A 30 14.21 1.55 -3.90
C ALA A 30 14.37 2.53 -2.73
N LEU A 31 13.56 2.38 -1.68
CA LEU A 31 13.62 3.23 -0.51
C LEU A 31 14.84 2.93 0.39
N GLY A 32 15.21 1.65 0.49
CA GLY A 32 16.19 1.22 1.48
C GLY A 32 15.53 1.07 2.85
N ASP A 33 16.31 1.15 3.92
CA ASP A 33 15.81 0.90 5.28
C ASP A 33 14.75 1.89 5.70
N VAL A 34 13.54 1.40 5.93
CA VAL A 34 12.40 2.21 6.37
C VAL A 34 12.54 2.48 7.87
N VAL A 35 12.46 3.75 8.25
CA VAL A 35 12.67 4.18 9.64
C VAL A 35 11.42 4.80 10.26
N PHE A 36 10.45 5.22 9.44
CA PHE A 36 9.22 5.82 9.93
C PHE A 36 8.09 5.62 8.93
N VAL A 37 6.88 5.35 9.43
CA VAL A 37 5.69 5.24 8.60
C VAL A 37 4.59 6.10 9.23
N ASP A 38 4.01 7.02 8.44
CA ASP A 38 2.88 7.82 8.86
C ASP A 38 1.63 7.19 8.25
N LEU A 39 0.82 6.53 9.09
CA LEU A 39 -0.38 5.82 8.67
C LEU A 39 -1.61 6.74 8.73
N PRO A 40 -2.62 6.49 7.88
CA PRO A 40 -3.84 7.30 7.90
C PRO A 40 -4.67 7.02 9.16
N GLU A 41 -5.63 7.92 9.44
CA GLU A 41 -6.56 7.73 10.56
C GLU A 41 -7.67 6.75 10.16
N VAL A 42 -7.99 5.83 11.08
CA VAL A 42 -9.13 4.94 10.93
C VAL A 42 -10.41 5.79 10.89
N GLY A 43 -11.29 5.47 9.96
CA GLY A 43 -12.55 6.20 9.75
C GLY A 43 -12.48 7.30 8.72
N LYS A 44 -11.27 7.66 8.27
CA LYS A 44 -11.11 8.70 7.26
C LYS A 44 -11.31 8.12 5.87
N SER A 45 -11.99 8.85 4.99
CA SER A 45 -12.21 8.46 3.61
C SER A 45 -11.30 9.24 2.67
N PHE A 46 -10.83 8.54 1.63
CA PHE A 46 -9.95 9.13 0.61
C PHE A 46 -10.42 8.73 -0.78
N ALA A 47 -10.19 9.61 -1.73
CA ALA A 47 -10.37 9.27 -3.14
C ALA A 47 -9.14 8.54 -3.66
N GLN A 48 -9.32 7.79 -4.75
CA GLN A 48 -8.20 7.15 -5.42
C GLN A 48 -7.13 8.20 -5.77
N LYS A 49 -5.88 7.86 -5.51
CA LYS A 49 -4.69 8.69 -5.74
C LYS A 49 -4.46 9.82 -4.74
N ASP A 50 -5.35 9.99 -3.76
CA ASP A 50 -5.06 10.88 -2.64
C ASP A 50 -3.90 10.31 -1.83
N VAL A 51 -3.13 11.21 -1.21
CA VAL A 51 -2.06 10.76 -0.31
C VAL A 51 -2.69 10.27 0.99
N ALA A 52 -2.49 8.99 1.30
CA ALA A 52 -3.04 8.39 2.52
C ALA A 52 -2.01 8.35 3.64
N GLY A 53 -0.74 8.28 3.30
CA GLY A 53 0.32 8.22 4.30
C GLY A 53 1.68 8.54 3.70
N VAL A 54 2.72 8.41 4.53
CA VAL A 54 4.10 8.68 4.12
C VAL A 54 4.98 7.56 4.68
N VAL A 55 5.94 7.13 3.89
CA VAL A 55 6.96 6.19 4.33
C VAL A 55 8.31 6.88 4.22
N GLU A 56 9.09 6.87 5.32
CA GLU A 56 10.40 7.50 5.34
C GLU A 56 11.49 6.47 5.56
N SER A 57 12.53 6.57 4.76
CA SER A 57 13.71 5.71 4.86
C SER A 57 14.92 6.54 5.25
N VAL A 58 16.07 5.88 5.42
CA VAL A 58 17.32 6.56 5.76
C VAL A 58 17.76 7.53 4.67
N LYS A 59 17.25 7.41 3.45
CA LYS A 59 17.69 8.25 2.33
C LYS A 59 16.60 9.05 1.65
N ALA A 60 15.30 8.77 1.91
CA ALA A 60 14.21 9.43 1.19
C ALA A 60 12.89 9.32 1.94
N ALA A 61 11.94 10.16 1.53
CA ALA A 61 10.55 10.06 1.97
C ALA A 61 9.69 9.92 0.73
N ALA A 62 8.63 9.11 0.83
CA ALA A 62 7.72 8.88 -0.29
C ALA A 62 6.28 8.89 0.20
N ASP A 63 5.39 9.45 -0.62
CA ASP A 63 3.96 9.41 -0.33
C ASP A 63 3.39 8.04 -0.68
N VAL A 64 2.46 7.58 0.15
CA VAL A 64 1.68 6.38 -0.14
C VAL A 64 0.31 6.84 -0.60
N TYR A 65 -0.02 6.55 -1.84
CA TYR A 65 -1.27 6.98 -2.45
C TYR A 65 -2.35 5.92 -2.27
N MET A 66 -3.60 6.37 -2.22
CA MET A 66 -4.74 5.44 -2.18
C MET A 66 -4.84 4.71 -3.51
N PRO A 67 -4.75 3.39 -3.52
CA PRO A 67 -4.92 2.64 -4.77
C PRO A 67 -6.38 2.61 -5.24
N VAL A 68 -7.31 2.82 -4.32
CA VAL A 68 -8.75 2.83 -4.59
C VAL A 68 -9.43 3.85 -3.68
N THR A 69 -10.65 4.26 -4.05
CA THR A 69 -11.48 5.14 -3.22
C THR A 69 -12.10 4.31 -2.09
N GLY A 70 -12.03 4.80 -0.87
CA GLY A 70 -12.64 4.12 0.25
C GLY A 70 -12.33 4.72 1.60
N GLU A 71 -12.83 4.04 2.63
CA GLU A 71 -12.66 4.45 4.02
C GLU A 71 -11.65 3.54 4.71
N ILE A 72 -10.73 4.14 5.46
CA ILE A 72 -9.73 3.38 6.23
C ILE A 72 -10.44 2.68 7.39
N THR A 73 -10.35 1.36 7.44
CA THR A 73 -10.99 0.57 8.49
C THR A 73 -10.01 0.08 9.54
N GLU A 74 -8.74 -0.05 9.18
CA GLU A 74 -7.71 -0.55 10.10
C GLU A 74 -6.34 -0.09 9.62
N VAL A 75 -5.43 0.13 10.57
CA VAL A 75 -4.02 0.42 10.26
C VAL A 75 -3.14 -0.59 11.00
N ASN A 76 -1.96 -0.84 10.47
CA ASN A 76 -1.03 -1.81 11.04
C ASN A 76 -0.17 -1.15 12.12
N GLU A 77 -0.62 -1.27 13.37
CA GLU A 77 0.11 -0.67 14.50
C GLU A 77 1.51 -1.29 14.68
N GLU A 78 1.70 -2.56 14.31
CA GLU A 78 3.02 -3.19 14.39
C GLU A 78 4.03 -2.48 13.50
N LEU A 79 3.57 -1.96 12.36
CA LEU A 79 4.43 -1.24 11.44
C LEU A 79 4.90 0.09 12.03
N ARG A 80 4.06 0.73 12.85
CA ARG A 80 4.47 1.95 13.57
C ARG A 80 5.56 1.67 14.57
N ASN A 81 5.48 0.52 15.25
CA ASN A 81 6.45 0.13 16.26
C ASN A 81 7.73 -0.43 15.64
N ASP A 82 7.60 -1.04 14.47
CA ASP A 82 8.72 -1.65 13.76
C ASP A 82 8.61 -1.36 12.27
N PRO A 83 9.03 -0.17 11.83
CA PRO A 83 8.96 0.20 10.41
C PRO A 83 9.73 -0.73 9.48
N SER A 84 10.73 -1.45 10.00
CA SER A 84 11.51 -2.37 9.19
C SER A 84 10.70 -3.55 8.65
N LEU A 85 9.49 -3.79 9.17
CA LEU A 85 8.58 -4.79 8.61
C LEU A 85 8.26 -4.49 7.14
N ALA A 86 8.24 -3.22 6.75
CA ALA A 86 8.02 -2.85 5.35
C ALA A 86 9.14 -3.36 4.45
N ASN A 87 10.34 -3.54 4.99
CA ASN A 87 11.47 -4.10 4.25
C ASN A 87 11.50 -5.62 4.29
N SER A 88 11.30 -6.19 5.47
CA SER A 88 11.48 -7.63 5.67
C SER A 88 10.31 -8.46 5.15
N ASP A 89 9.08 -7.92 5.21
CA ASP A 89 7.89 -8.66 4.80
C ASP A 89 6.82 -7.72 4.23
N PRO A 90 7.11 -7.03 3.13
CA PRO A 90 6.21 -5.99 2.61
C PRO A 90 4.85 -6.51 2.17
N LEU A 91 4.76 -7.77 1.73
CA LEU A 91 3.50 -8.36 1.27
C LEU A 91 2.77 -9.11 2.37
N GLY A 92 3.33 -9.19 3.56
CA GLY A 92 2.76 -9.89 4.70
C GLY A 92 2.63 -8.99 5.91
N LYS A 93 3.48 -9.18 6.91
CA LYS A 93 3.41 -8.44 8.18
C LYS A 93 3.61 -6.94 8.04
N GLY A 94 4.21 -6.50 6.93
CA GLY A 94 4.46 -5.09 6.66
C GLY A 94 3.34 -4.37 5.92
N TRP A 95 2.11 -4.89 5.94
CA TRP A 95 0.97 -4.21 5.34
C TRP A 95 0.74 -2.85 6.04
N PHE A 96 0.18 -1.89 5.30
CA PHE A 96 0.01 -0.52 5.81
C PHE A 96 -1.36 -0.27 6.41
N PHE A 97 -2.42 -0.48 5.64
CA PHE A 97 -3.77 -0.21 6.12
C PHE A 97 -4.79 -1.07 5.37
N LYS A 98 -6.01 -1.10 5.92
CA LYS A 98 -7.16 -1.75 5.26
C LYS A 98 -8.17 -0.70 4.91
N VAL A 99 -8.83 -0.89 3.78
CA VAL A 99 -9.81 0.06 3.26
C VAL A 99 -11.08 -0.66 2.88
N LYS A 100 -12.24 -0.05 3.20
CA LYS A 100 -13.52 -0.52 2.71
C LYS A 100 -13.73 0.07 1.32
N LEU A 101 -13.94 -0.80 0.33
CA LEU A 101 -14.04 -0.38 -1.06
C LEU A 101 -15.34 0.40 -1.28
N ALA A 102 -15.23 1.65 -1.75
CA ALA A 102 -16.37 2.46 -2.14
C ALA A 102 -16.78 2.19 -3.59
N GLN A 103 -15.79 1.87 -4.42
CA GLN A 103 -16.01 1.61 -5.84
C GLN A 103 -15.19 0.38 -6.26
N PRO A 104 -15.74 -0.83 -6.04
CA PRO A 104 -14.99 -2.06 -6.33
C PRO A 104 -14.48 -2.18 -7.76
N ALA A 105 -15.13 -1.51 -8.72
CA ALA A 105 -14.70 -1.56 -10.12
C ALA A 105 -13.30 -0.95 -10.32
N GLU A 106 -12.86 -0.08 -9.42
CA GLU A 106 -11.51 0.49 -9.51
C GLU A 106 -10.42 -0.57 -9.42
N VAL A 107 -10.69 -1.66 -8.71
CA VAL A 107 -9.74 -2.76 -8.54
C VAL A 107 -9.43 -3.41 -9.90
N ASP A 108 -10.46 -3.54 -10.74
CA ASP A 108 -10.29 -4.18 -12.04
C ASP A 108 -9.39 -3.38 -12.98
N ALA A 109 -9.26 -2.09 -12.74
CA ALA A 109 -8.42 -1.21 -13.56
C ALA A 109 -6.95 -1.22 -13.12
N LEU A 110 -6.65 -1.84 -11.97
CA LEU A 110 -5.28 -1.92 -11.47
C LEU A 110 -4.50 -3.01 -12.20
N LEU A 111 -3.17 -2.96 -12.07
CA LEU A 111 -2.28 -3.93 -12.71
C LEU A 111 -2.37 -5.28 -12.01
N ASP A 112 -2.46 -6.37 -12.79
CA ASP A 112 -2.25 -7.70 -12.22
C ASP A 112 -0.75 -7.94 -12.07
N GLU A 113 -0.36 -9.10 -11.53
CA GLU A 113 1.04 -9.40 -11.26
C GLU A 113 1.88 -9.38 -12.55
N THR A 114 1.37 -9.96 -13.62
CA THR A 114 2.09 -9.99 -14.90
C THR A 114 2.32 -8.59 -15.44
N ALA A 115 1.26 -7.77 -15.45
CA ALA A 115 1.36 -6.40 -15.97
C ALA A 115 2.28 -5.55 -15.10
N TYR A 116 2.20 -5.72 -13.78
CA TYR A 116 3.06 -4.99 -12.86
C TYR A 116 4.54 -5.38 -13.04
N ASN A 117 4.81 -6.67 -13.19
CA ASN A 117 6.18 -7.14 -13.40
C ASN A 117 6.78 -6.56 -14.68
N GLN A 118 5.98 -6.48 -15.74
CA GLN A 118 6.42 -5.87 -16.99
C GLN A 118 6.68 -4.37 -16.83
N PHE A 119 5.81 -3.70 -16.09
CA PHE A 119 5.96 -2.27 -15.81
C PHE A 119 7.21 -1.98 -14.99
N SER A 120 7.43 -2.74 -13.92
CA SER A 120 8.55 -2.50 -13.01
C SER A 120 9.90 -2.95 -13.56
N ALA A 121 9.90 -3.87 -14.53
CA ALA A 121 11.13 -4.33 -15.18
C ALA A 121 11.66 -3.31 -16.20
N GLY A 122 10.76 -2.47 -16.70
CA GLY A 122 11.13 -1.44 -17.66
C GLY A 122 11.43 -0.15 -16.95
#